data_d59628e6c11223fdc36c99bd43537063
#
_entry.id   d59628e6c11223fdc36c99bd43537063
#
_cell.length_a   1.000
_cell.length_b   1.000
_cell.length_c   1.000
_cell.angle_alpha   90.00
_cell.angle_beta   90.00
_cell.angle_gamma   90.00
#
_symmetry.space_group_name_H-M   'P 1'
#
loop_
_entity.id
_entity.type
_entity.pdbx_description
1 polymer ?
#
loop_
_entity_poly.entity_id
_entity_poly.type
_entity_poly.pdbx_seq_one_letter_code
_entity_poly.pdbx_strand_id
1 'polypeptide(L)'
;GMAGMTVTPEREESVAFSDSYATGIQSIIVKEDSDIKSVDDLSSSSKIGVQLGTTGDIYAKDDFGADAVAEMDKGADAVQALIAGKVDCVIIDNEPAKAFVKANEGLKILDTAYAQEDYAICFAKDNTELKDKVNAALKELIADGTVQKIVDKYINAE
;
A
#
# COMPACT_ATOMS: atom_id res chain seq x y z
N GLY A 1 -8.95 -7.29 12.42
CA GLY A 1 -8.91 -7.07 10.97
C GLY A 1 -7.60 -7.61 10.37
N MET A 2 -7.71 -8.33 9.26
CA MET A 2 -6.56 -8.82 8.50
C MET A 2 -6.78 -8.42 7.03
N ALA A 3 -6.16 -7.33 6.61
CA ALA A 3 -6.46 -6.70 5.31
C ALA A 3 -5.28 -5.86 4.78
N GLY A 4 -4.05 -6.37 4.90
CA GLY A 4 -2.86 -5.62 4.49
C GLY A 4 -2.72 -4.30 5.25
N MET A 5 -2.97 -4.33 6.56
CA MET A 5 -2.90 -3.12 7.36
C MET A 5 -1.47 -2.89 7.84
N THR A 6 -0.90 -1.79 7.40
CA THR A 6 0.43 -1.35 7.78
C THR A 6 0.49 -0.95 9.25
N VAL A 7 1.51 -1.42 9.94
CA VAL A 7 1.83 -0.98 11.31
C VAL A 7 2.43 0.41 11.24
N THR A 8 1.80 1.38 11.89
CA THR A 8 2.32 2.73 12.05
C THR A 8 2.15 3.20 13.50
N PRO A 9 3.03 4.07 14.02
CA PRO A 9 2.91 4.59 15.37
C PRO A 9 1.55 5.24 15.66
N GLU A 10 1.01 5.97 14.68
CA GLU A 10 -0.30 6.61 14.80
C GLU A 10 -1.43 5.58 14.93
N ARG A 11 -1.39 4.51 14.13
CA ARG A 11 -2.37 3.42 14.22
C ARG A 11 -2.26 2.64 15.54
N GLU A 12 -1.03 2.47 16.05
CA GLU A 12 -0.78 1.84 17.34
C GLU A 12 -1.38 2.61 18.52
N GLU A 13 -1.67 3.90 18.38
CA GLU A 13 -2.42 4.65 19.40
C GLU A 13 -3.86 4.14 19.56
N SER A 14 -4.47 3.67 18.48
CA SER A 14 -5.89 3.28 18.41
C SER A 14 -6.14 1.78 18.41
N VAL A 15 -5.22 0.98 17.87
CA VAL A 15 -5.36 -0.48 17.75
C VAL A 15 -4.10 -1.20 18.25
N ALA A 16 -4.24 -2.49 18.53
CA ALA A 16 -3.13 -3.38 18.81
C ALA A 16 -2.84 -4.25 17.57
N PHE A 17 -1.57 -4.56 17.32
CA PHE A 17 -1.15 -5.38 16.19
C PHE A 17 -0.56 -6.72 16.63
N SER A 18 -0.66 -7.72 15.75
CA SER A 18 0.14 -8.96 15.79
C SER A 18 1.58 -8.69 15.35
N ASP A 19 2.42 -9.70 15.37
CA ASP A 19 3.65 -9.71 14.59
C ASP A 19 3.30 -9.55 13.10
N SER A 20 4.26 -9.03 12.30
CA SER A 20 4.10 -8.92 10.85
C SER A 20 3.97 -10.29 10.19
N TYR A 21 3.07 -10.40 9.21
CA TYR A 21 2.89 -11.62 8.44
C TYR A 21 3.32 -11.48 6.97
N ALA A 22 3.47 -10.27 6.47
CA ALA A 22 3.95 -9.97 5.12
C ALA A 22 4.53 -8.55 5.06
N THR A 23 5.37 -8.33 4.07
CA THR A 23 5.87 -7.00 3.73
C THR A 23 5.08 -6.46 2.55
N GLY A 24 4.57 -5.24 2.66
CA GLY A 24 3.95 -4.48 1.60
C GLY A 24 4.92 -3.51 0.95
N ILE A 25 4.60 -3.08 -0.27
CA ILE A 25 5.35 -2.07 -1.00
C ILE A 25 4.35 -1.05 -1.55
N GLN A 26 4.57 0.24 -1.26
CA GLN A 26 3.88 1.31 -1.96
C GLN A 26 4.59 1.58 -3.28
N SER A 27 3.83 1.55 -4.37
CA SER A 27 4.33 1.71 -5.74
C SER A 27 3.74 2.94 -6.40
N ILE A 28 4.43 3.44 -7.41
CA ILE A 28 3.99 4.58 -8.21
C ILE A 28 3.58 4.08 -9.59
N ILE A 29 2.31 4.30 -9.96
CA ILE A 29 1.79 4.06 -11.31
C ILE A 29 1.85 5.37 -12.08
N VAL A 30 2.37 5.31 -13.30
CA VAL A 30 2.40 6.43 -14.25
C VAL A 30 1.93 5.96 -15.62
N LYS A 31 1.65 6.91 -16.53
CA LYS A 31 1.49 6.59 -17.96
C LYS A 31 2.82 6.14 -18.54
N GLU A 32 2.82 5.29 -19.56
CA GLU A 32 4.03 4.82 -20.23
C GLU A 32 4.91 5.94 -20.78
N ASP A 33 4.26 7.00 -21.30
CA ASP A 33 4.90 8.19 -21.87
C ASP A 33 5.23 9.27 -20.83
N SER A 34 5.00 9.02 -19.53
CA SER A 34 5.28 9.97 -18.46
C SER A 34 6.77 10.30 -18.37
N ASP A 35 7.07 11.56 -18.07
CA ASP A 35 8.43 12.03 -17.74
C ASP A 35 8.86 11.63 -16.32
N ILE A 36 7.92 11.27 -15.44
CA ILE A 36 8.20 10.77 -14.08
C ILE A 36 8.81 9.38 -14.19
N LYS A 37 10.05 9.23 -13.71
CA LYS A 37 10.84 7.98 -13.74
C LYS A 37 11.17 7.44 -12.35
N SER A 38 11.10 8.30 -11.34
CA SER A 38 11.37 7.97 -9.93
C SER A 38 10.57 8.86 -8.99
N VAL A 39 10.62 8.58 -7.70
CA VAL A 39 10.03 9.43 -6.66
C VAL A 39 10.66 10.82 -6.63
N ASP A 40 11.92 10.94 -7.01
CA ASP A 40 12.66 12.22 -7.02
C ASP A 40 12.12 13.23 -8.06
N ASP A 41 11.37 12.76 -9.03
CA ASP A 41 10.69 13.61 -10.04
C ASP A 41 9.37 14.20 -9.51
N LEU A 42 8.90 13.76 -8.34
CA LEU A 42 7.69 14.28 -7.71
C LEU A 42 8.01 15.51 -6.84
N SER A 43 7.05 16.39 -6.74
CA SER A 43 7.16 17.63 -5.95
C SER A 43 5.80 18.12 -5.46
N SER A 44 5.78 19.19 -4.69
CA SER A 44 4.53 19.85 -4.27
C SER A 44 3.68 20.42 -5.42
N SER A 45 4.22 20.49 -6.64
CA SER A 45 3.48 20.87 -7.84
C SER A 45 2.90 19.70 -8.61
N SER A 46 3.26 18.48 -8.26
CA SER A 46 2.71 17.25 -8.84
C SER A 46 1.26 17.05 -8.39
N LYS A 47 0.49 16.31 -9.20
CA LYS A 47 -0.87 15.85 -8.84
C LYS A 47 -0.83 14.36 -8.62
N ILE A 48 -0.88 13.95 -7.37
CA ILE A 48 -0.71 12.57 -6.93
C ILE A 48 -2.06 11.99 -6.54
N GLY A 49 -2.54 11.00 -7.29
CA GLY A 49 -3.77 10.27 -6.94
C GLY A 49 -3.49 9.22 -5.86
N VAL A 50 -4.34 9.16 -4.84
CA VAL A 50 -4.23 8.18 -3.75
C VAL A 50 -5.60 7.66 -3.35
N GLN A 51 -5.63 6.51 -2.66
CA GLN A 51 -6.82 6.08 -1.97
C GLN A 51 -6.85 6.67 -0.57
N LEU A 52 -7.93 7.37 -0.24
CA LEU A 52 -8.14 8.03 1.06
C LEU A 52 -7.89 7.09 2.25
N GLY A 53 -7.11 7.54 3.22
CA GLY A 53 -6.85 6.86 4.49
C GLY A 53 -5.87 5.69 4.41
N THR A 54 -5.25 5.44 3.26
CA THR A 54 -4.15 4.49 3.12
C THR A 54 -2.81 5.10 3.54
N THR A 55 -1.78 4.27 3.72
CA THR A 55 -0.43 4.78 3.97
C THR A 55 0.14 5.54 2.78
N GLY A 56 -0.23 5.18 1.56
CA GLY A 56 0.11 5.95 0.36
C GLY A 56 -0.42 7.38 0.39
N ASP A 57 -1.64 7.58 0.92
CA ASP A 57 -2.21 8.92 1.16
C ASP A 57 -1.41 9.69 2.22
N ILE A 58 -1.16 9.05 3.37
CA ILE A 58 -0.43 9.68 4.48
C ILE A 58 0.97 10.11 4.03
N TYR A 59 1.75 9.18 3.47
CA TYR A 59 3.13 9.46 3.04
C TYR A 59 3.20 10.50 1.93
N ALA A 60 2.29 10.45 0.95
CA ALA A 60 2.27 11.44 -0.11
C ALA A 60 2.00 12.85 0.42
N LYS A 61 1.13 13.01 1.42
CA LYS A 61 0.90 14.30 2.08
C LYS A 61 2.10 14.78 2.88
N ASP A 62 2.77 13.87 3.60
CA ASP A 62 3.94 14.19 4.40
C ASP A 62 5.12 14.62 3.51
N ASP A 63 5.34 13.94 2.38
CA ASP A 63 6.49 14.18 1.51
C ASP A 63 6.26 15.35 0.54
N PHE A 64 5.05 15.51 0.00
CA PHE A 64 4.77 16.46 -1.09
C PHE A 64 3.77 17.57 -0.71
N GLY A 65 3.13 17.46 0.45
CA GLY A 65 2.10 18.39 0.92
C GLY A 65 0.69 18.02 0.46
N ALA A 66 -0.30 18.39 1.26
CA ALA A 66 -1.70 18.03 1.02
C ALA A 66 -2.26 18.58 -0.31
N ASP A 67 -1.76 19.72 -0.78
CA ASP A 67 -2.20 20.34 -2.04
C ASP A 67 -1.77 19.54 -3.28
N ALA A 68 -0.71 18.73 -3.16
CA ALA A 68 -0.25 17.83 -4.22
C ALA A 68 -1.10 16.55 -4.33
N VAL A 69 -1.90 16.22 -3.31
CA VAL A 69 -2.57 14.94 -3.18
C VAL A 69 -4.05 15.04 -3.53
N ALA A 70 -4.48 14.21 -4.47
CA ALA A 70 -5.87 14.05 -4.86
C ALA A 70 -6.40 12.74 -4.29
N GLU A 71 -7.21 12.84 -3.23
CA GLU A 71 -7.80 11.69 -2.53
C GLU A 71 -9.03 11.18 -3.27
N MET A 72 -9.12 9.87 -3.43
CA MET A 72 -10.26 9.15 -3.98
C MET A 72 -10.71 8.05 -3.01
N ASP A 73 -12.01 7.76 -2.98
CA ASP A 73 -12.55 6.70 -2.12
C ASP A 73 -12.02 5.31 -2.48
N LYS A 74 -11.64 5.10 -3.76
CA LYS A 74 -11.16 3.82 -4.27
C LYS A 74 -9.89 4.01 -5.10
N GLY A 75 -8.96 3.07 -4.98
CA GLY A 75 -7.76 3.03 -5.83
C GLY A 75 -8.09 2.97 -7.33
N ALA A 76 -9.18 2.31 -7.72
CA ALA A 76 -9.64 2.29 -9.11
C ALA A 76 -10.00 3.68 -9.63
N ASP A 77 -10.58 4.55 -8.80
CA ASP A 77 -10.94 5.91 -9.19
C ASP A 77 -9.68 6.77 -9.38
N ALA A 78 -8.63 6.56 -8.56
CA ALA A 78 -7.33 7.20 -8.73
C ALA A 78 -6.67 6.79 -10.05
N VAL A 79 -6.72 5.51 -10.40
CA VAL A 79 -6.20 5.02 -11.71
C VAL A 79 -6.99 5.59 -12.88
N GLN A 80 -8.31 5.70 -12.78
CA GLN A 80 -9.12 6.36 -13.82
C GLN A 80 -8.80 7.86 -13.94
N ALA A 81 -8.49 8.54 -12.83
CA ALA A 81 -8.04 9.92 -12.85
C ALA A 81 -6.68 10.06 -13.56
N LEU A 82 -5.75 9.11 -13.39
CA LEU A 82 -4.47 9.05 -14.10
C LEU A 82 -4.68 8.87 -15.60
N ILE A 83 -5.50 7.90 -16.00
CA ILE A 83 -5.84 7.66 -17.42
C ILE A 83 -6.42 8.93 -18.06
N ALA A 84 -7.32 9.60 -17.35
CA ALA A 84 -7.94 10.85 -17.80
C ALA A 84 -7.01 12.07 -17.76
N GLY A 85 -5.78 11.94 -17.26
CA GLY A 85 -4.82 13.06 -17.15
C GLY A 85 -5.19 14.09 -16.08
N LYS A 86 -5.99 13.71 -15.08
CA LYS A 86 -6.35 14.58 -13.95
C LYS A 86 -5.31 14.56 -12.84
N VAL A 87 -4.54 13.47 -12.76
CA VAL A 87 -3.38 13.32 -11.89
C VAL A 87 -2.20 12.83 -12.71
N ASP A 88 -0.98 13.08 -12.24
CA ASP A 88 0.27 12.77 -12.93
C ASP A 88 0.76 11.36 -12.64
N CYS A 89 0.46 10.87 -11.44
CA CYS A 89 0.76 9.51 -10.98
C CYS A 89 -0.27 9.04 -9.95
N VAL A 90 -0.20 7.74 -9.60
CA VAL A 90 -0.97 7.15 -8.48
C VAL A 90 -0.01 6.43 -7.55
N ILE A 91 -0.10 6.71 -6.25
CA ILE A 91 0.60 5.95 -5.21
C ILE A 91 -0.39 4.97 -4.59
N ILE A 92 -0.05 3.68 -4.66
CA ILE A 92 -0.89 2.59 -4.17
C ILE A 92 -0.04 1.35 -3.87
N ASP A 93 -0.56 0.43 -3.06
CA ASP A 93 0.08 -0.84 -2.79
C ASP A 93 0.37 -1.64 -4.07
N ASN A 94 1.52 -2.33 -4.10
CA ASN A 94 2.09 -2.95 -5.30
C ASN A 94 1.19 -4.02 -5.93
N GLU A 95 0.49 -4.82 -5.14
CA GLU A 95 -0.35 -5.88 -5.72
C GLU A 95 -1.59 -5.32 -6.41
N PRO A 96 -2.37 -4.39 -5.83
CA PRO A 96 -3.34 -3.62 -6.58
C PRO A 96 -2.75 -2.90 -7.80
N ALA A 97 -1.55 -2.30 -7.68
CA ALA A 97 -0.88 -1.61 -8.80
C ALA A 97 -0.66 -2.55 -9.98
N LYS A 98 -0.12 -3.75 -9.75
CA LYS A 98 0.07 -4.78 -10.80
C LYS A 98 -1.26 -5.16 -11.47
N ALA A 99 -2.33 -5.35 -10.68
CA ALA A 99 -3.64 -5.68 -11.21
C ALA A 99 -4.20 -4.55 -12.09
N PHE A 100 -4.04 -3.29 -11.66
CA PHE A 100 -4.50 -2.13 -12.44
C PHE A 100 -3.71 -1.95 -13.73
N VAL A 101 -2.39 -2.08 -13.70
CA VAL A 101 -1.55 -1.96 -14.90
C VAL A 101 -1.85 -3.09 -15.88
N LYS A 102 -2.04 -4.31 -15.40
CA LYS A 102 -2.46 -5.44 -16.26
C LYS A 102 -3.81 -5.23 -16.93
N ALA A 103 -4.73 -4.55 -16.25
CA ALA A 103 -6.10 -4.31 -16.75
C ALA A 103 -6.22 -3.04 -17.63
N ASN A 104 -5.22 -2.18 -17.66
CA ASN A 104 -5.28 -0.89 -18.36
C ASN A 104 -3.98 -0.67 -19.16
N GLU A 105 -4.07 -0.79 -20.48
CA GLU A 105 -2.95 -0.50 -21.38
C GLU A 105 -2.47 0.95 -21.25
N GLY A 106 -1.20 1.20 -21.51
CA GLY A 106 -0.60 2.53 -21.45
C GLY A 106 -0.21 3.00 -20.04
N LEU A 107 -0.28 2.12 -19.05
CA LEU A 107 0.21 2.36 -17.69
C LEU A 107 1.42 1.48 -17.38
N LYS A 108 2.29 1.96 -16.49
CA LYS A 108 3.41 1.20 -15.92
C LYS A 108 3.61 1.53 -14.46
N ILE A 109 4.22 0.60 -13.73
CA ILE A 109 4.73 0.82 -12.38
C ILE A 109 6.19 1.24 -12.51
N LEU A 110 6.63 2.21 -11.71
CA LEU A 110 8.04 2.56 -11.62
C LEU A 110 8.84 1.46 -10.93
N ASP A 111 10.08 1.23 -11.38
CA ASP A 111 10.92 0.14 -10.86
C ASP A 111 11.37 0.33 -9.41
N THR A 112 11.27 1.56 -8.88
CA THR A 112 11.64 1.90 -7.50
C THR A 112 10.41 1.84 -6.59
N ALA A 113 10.52 1.10 -5.48
CA ALA A 113 9.52 1.15 -4.41
C ALA A 113 9.46 2.55 -3.80
N TYR A 114 8.26 3.08 -3.59
CA TYR A 114 8.08 4.35 -2.89
C TYR A 114 8.30 4.18 -1.38
N ALA A 115 7.67 3.17 -0.79
CA ALA A 115 7.86 2.81 0.62
C ALA A 115 7.73 1.29 0.81
N GLN A 116 8.40 0.76 1.82
CA GLN A 116 8.27 -0.63 2.26
C GLN A 116 7.60 -0.64 3.62
N GLU A 117 6.65 -1.54 3.82
CA GLU A 117 5.77 -1.57 4.97
C GLU A 117 5.63 -2.98 5.54
N ASP A 118 5.33 -3.08 6.84
CA ASP A 118 5.00 -4.34 7.49
C ASP A 118 3.48 -4.46 7.69
N TYR A 119 2.88 -5.53 7.17
CA TYR A 119 1.48 -5.83 7.34
C TYR A 119 1.25 -6.73 8.55
N ALA A 120 0.33 -6.33 9.42
CA ALA A 120 -0.05 -7.08 10.60
C ALA A 120 -1.57 -7.18 10.76
N ILE A 121 -2.00 -8.11 11.63
CA ILE A 121 -3.40 -8.26 12.00
C ILE A 121 -3.71 -7.24 13.09
N CYS A 122 -4.74 -6.42 12.93
CA CYS A 122 -5.15 -5.46 13.94
C CYS A 122 -6.30 -5.97 14.80
N PHE A 123 -6.30 -5.55 16.07
CA PHE A 123 -7.27 -5.90 17.11
C PHE A 123 -7.72 -4.63 17.83
N ALA A 124 -8.90 -4.69 18.48
CA ALA A 124 -9.25 -3.66 19.45
C ALA A 124 -8.17 -3.62 20.56
N LYS A 125 -7.80 -2.43 20.99
CA LYS A 125 -6.63 -2.22 21.87
C LYS A 125 -6.74 -2.94 23.21
N ASP A 126 -7.94 -3.13 23.71
CA ASP A 126 -8.27 -3.83 24.96
C ASP A 126 -8.44 -5.34 24.79
N ASN A 127 -8.53 -5.86 23.55
CA ASN A 127 -8.71 -7.29 23.29
C ASN A 127 -7.37 -8.03 23.22
N THR A 128 -6.59 -7.95 24.30
CA THR A 128 -5.25 -8.54 24.40
C THR A 128 -5.28 -10.07 24.37
N GLU A 129 -6.30 -10.69 24.96
CA GLU A 129 -6.43 -12.15 24.98
C GLU A 129 -6.55 -12.74 23.58
N LEU A 130 -7.42 -12.16 22.72
CA LEU A 130 -7.56 -12.61 21.34
C LEU A 130 -6.28 -12.34 20.54
N LYS A 131 -5.70 -11.15 20.71
CA LYS A 131 -4.43 -10.79 20.05
C LYS A 131 -3.33 -11.82 20.38
N ASP A 132 -3.14 -12.15 21.64
CA ASP A 132 -2.08 -13.04 22.09
C ASP A 132 -2.28 -14.48 21.57
N LYS A 133 -3.52 -14.98 21.57
CA LYS A 133 -3.86 -16.30 20.98
C LYS A 133 -3.60 -16.35 19.47
N VAL A 134 -4.06 -15.33 18.74
CA VAL A 134 -3.84 -15.26 17.28
C VAL A 134 -2.36 -15.09 16.97
N ASN A 135 -1.65 -14.24 17.74
CA ASN A 135 -0.22 -14.01 17.51
C ASN A 135 0.62 -15.28 17.81
N ALA A 136 0.25 -16.07 18.81
CA ALA A 136 0.90 -17.36 19.07
C ALA A 136 0.73 -18.33 17.89
N ALA A 137 -0.49 -18.48 17.36
CA ALA A 137 -0.75 -19.30 16.19
C ALA A 137 -0.03 -18.76 14.93
N LEU A 138 0.00 -17.43 14.75
CA LEU A 138 0.71 -16.80 13.64
C LEU A 138 2.22 -17.11 13.69
N LYS A 139 2.85 -17.05 14.87
CA LYS A 139 4.26 -17.39 15.05
C LYS A 139 4.57 -18.84 14.64
N GLU A 140 3.69 -19.79 14.99
CA GLU A 140 3.85 -21.18 14.58
C GLU A 140 3.76 -21.32 13.05
N LEU A 141 2.77 -20.67 12.41
CA LEU A 141 2.58 -20.69 10.97
C LEU A 141 3.71 -19.96 10.18
N ILE A 142 4.33 -18.95 10.79
CA ILE A 142 5.54 -18.32 10.24
C ILE A 142 6.71 -19.29 10.34
N ALA A 143 6.90 -19.90 11.51
CA ALA A 143 8.04 -20.77 11.77
C ALA A 143 8.03 -22.05 10.92
N ASP A 144 6.86 -22.61 10.63
CA ASP A 144 6.71 -23.81 9.79
C ASP A 144 6.67 -23.50 8.27
N GLY A 145 6.74 -22.22 7.89
CA GLY A 145 6.74 -21.75 6.51
C GLY A 145 5.37 -21.72 5.84
N THR A 146 4.28 -21.95 6.59
CA THR A 146 2.91 -21.91 6.04
C THR A 146 2.55 -20.53 5.56
N VAL A 147 2.88 -19.47 6.33
CA VAL A 147 2.62 -18.08 5.92
C VAL A 147 3.35 -17.77 4.62
N GLN A 148 4.64 -18.14 4.50
CA GLN A 148 5.41 -17.89 3.27
C GLN A 148 4.79 -18.59 2.05
N LYS A 149 4.35 -19.84 2.18
CA LYS A 149 3.68 -20.57 1.10
C LYS A 149 2.39 -19.89 0.64
N ILE A 150 1.63 -19.28 1.58
CA ILE A 150 0.41 -18.54 1.26
C ILE A 150 0.78 -17.24 0.54
N VAL A 151 1.78 -16.51 1.04
CA VAL A 151 2.28 -15.28 0.39
C VAL A 151 2.74 -15.59 -1.03
N ASP A 152 3.58 -16.60 -1.23
CA ASP A 152 4.08 -17.00 -2.55
C ASP A 152 2.95 -17.38 -3.51
N LYS A 153 1.91 -18.03 -2.99
CA LYS A 153 0.77 -18.46 -3.81
C LYS A 153 -0.12 -17.29 -4.27
N TYR A 154 -0.33 -16.27 -3.43
CA TYR A 154 -1.36 -15.25 -3.67
C TYR A 154 -0.80 -13.86 -3.94
N ILE A 155 0.43 -13.58 -3.52
CA ILE A 155 1.07 -12.27 -3.66
C ILE A 155 2.18 -12.33 -4.71
N ASN A 156 3.02 -13.37 -4.70
CA ASN A 156 4.14 -13.52 -5.64
C ASN A 156 3.83 -14.46 -6.83
N ALA A 157 2.59 -14.93 -6.98
CA ALA A 157 2.19 -15.73 -8.13
C ALA A 157 2.18 -14.84 -9.39
N GLU A 158 3.17 -15.02 -10.28
CA GLU A 158 3.19 -14.46 -11.63
C GLU A 158 2.08 -15.06 -12.52
#